data_215f06d2afcc054a8529e414c59c5b0c
#
_entry.id   215f06d2afcc054a8529e414c59c5b0c
#
_cell.length_a   1.000
_cell.length_b   1.000
_cell.length_c   1.000
_cell.angle_alpha   90.00
_cell.angle_beta   90.00
_cell.angle_gamma   90.00
#
_symmetry.space_group_name_H-M   'P 1'
#
loop_
_entity.id
_entity.type
_entity.pdbx_description
1 polymer ?
#
loop_
_entity_poly.entity_id
_entity_poly.type
_entity_poly.pdbx_seq_one_letter_code
_entity_poly.pdbx_strand_id
1 'polypeptide(L)'
;MLRFSATLVVLFACATLPVRAADISIALSADVTSIDPHFHNLTPNNNVSNHIFEALVAKDARGQLRPGLAESWRTIDDLTWEFRLRKGVKFHDGSDFTAADVAFSLDRVPTVPNSPSPFTTYSKQIIEKIAVDPYTIRFKTAAPYPLMANDMSTIMIVSSRAAKGAATEDFNSGKAAIGTGPFKFVRWQKGDRIELARYEGYWGAKSPWDKAVLRIIASDPTRVASLL
;
A
#
# COMPACT_ATOMS: atom_id res chain seq x y z
N MET A 1 14.92 -75.26 7.76
CA MET A 1 15.20 -74.11 8.65
C MET A 1 14.95 -72.85 7.87
N LEU A 2 13.72 -72.27 7.97
CA LEU A 2 13.38 -70.95 7.34
C LEU A 2 13.77 -69.83 8.30
N ARG A 3 14.63 -68.92 7.86
CA ARG A 3 14.95 -67.70 8.60
C ARG A 3 14.03 -66.57 8.13
N PHE A 4 13.12 -66.14 9.00
CA PHE A 4 12.32 -64.91 8.79
C PHE A 4 13.16 -63.71 9.22
N SER A 5 13.51 -62.80 8.27
CA SER A 5 14.08 -61.48 8.56
C SER A 5 12.93 -60.51 8.74
N ALA A 6 12.77 -60.00 9.95
CA ALA A 6 11.82 -58.94 10.24
C ALA A 6 12.45 -57.56 9.88
N THR A 7 11.96 -56.89 8.86
CA THR A 7 12.35 -55.52 8.47
C THR A 7 11.57 -54.54 9.34
N LEU A 8 12.26 -53.84 10.21
CA LEU A 8 11.70 -52.79 11.07
C LEU A 8 11.55 -51.49 10.23
N VAL A 9 10.33 -51.11 9.88
CA VAL A 9 10.04 -49.82 9.22
C VAL A 9 9.87 -48.77 10.32
N VAL A 10 10.85 -47.86 10.44
CA VAL A 10 10.79 -46.72 11.33
C VAL A 10 10.04 -45.58 10.60
N LEU A 11 8.78 -45.32 10.94
CA LEU A 11 8.04 -44.16 10.47
C LEU A 11 8.57 -42.92 11.20
N PHE A 12 9.28 -42.05 10.48
CA PHE A 12 9.62 -40.69 10.92
C PHE A 12 8.37 -39.80 10.84
N ALA A 13 7.68 -39.61 11.96
CA ALA A 13 6.64 -38.62 12.07
C ALA A 13 7.26 -37.22 12.04
N CYS A 14 7.21 -36.54 10.89
CA CYS A 14 7.55 -35.11 10.80
C CYS A 14 6.54 -34.33 11.63
N ALA A 15 6.89 -33.99 12.87
CA ALA A 15 6.12 -33.05 13.69
C ALA A 15 6.23 -31.65 13.06
N THR A 16 5.19 -31.21 12.39
CA THR A 16 5.04 -29.81 11.95
C THR A 16 4.84 -28.96 13.19
N LEU A 17 5.92 -28.34 13.67
CA LEU A 17 5.81 -27.32 14.70
C LEU A 17 4.91 -26.20 14.18
N PRO A 18 3.93 -25.72 14.95
CA PRO A 18 3.12 -24.58 14.56
C PRO A 18 4.07 -23.39 14.40
N VAL A 19 4.15 -22.83 13.20
CA VAL A 19 4.82 -21.55 12.96
C VAL A 19 4.05 -20.53 13.78
N ARG A 20 4.66 -20.08 14.87
CA ARG A 20 4.05 -19.07 15.74
C ARG A 20 3.98 -17.76 14.96
N ALA A 21 2.77 -17.23 14.83
CA ALA A 21 2.54 -15.90 14.31
C ALA A 21 3.49 -14.89 14.97
N ALA A 22 4.26 -14.18 14.16
CA ALA A 22 5.20 -13.19 14.68
C ALA A 22 4.58 -11.78 14.48
N ASP A 23 4.53 -11.01 15.56
CA ASP A 23 4.11 -9.62 15.54
C ASP A 23 5.34 -8.71 15.49
N ILE A 24 5.25 -7.59 14.76
CA ILE A 24 6.26 -6.54 14.76
C ILE A 24 5.71 -5.27 15.41
N SER A 25 6.52 -4.65 16.26
CA SER A 25 6.22 -3.33 16.84
C SER A 25 7.22 -2.30 16.29
N ILE A 26 6.68 -1.21 15.73
CA ILE A 26 7.46 -0.13 15.11
C ILE A 26 7.15 1.15 15.87
N ALA A 27 8.17 1.82 16.41
CA ALA A 27 7.99 3.10 17.09
C ALA A 27 8.04 4.27 16.11
N LEU A 28 7.01 5.10 16.12
CA LEU A 28 6.92 6.35 15.37
C LEU A 28 7.19 7.53 16.31
N SER A 29 7.94 8.52 15.85
CA SER A 29 8.24 9.74 16.61
C SER A 29 7.08 10.74 16.68
N ALA A 30 6.10 10.61 15.81
CA ALA A 30 4.91 11.45 15.75
C ALA A 30 3.70 10.63 15.32
N ASP A 31 2.51 11.03 15.79
CA ASP A 31 1.25 10.46 15.34
C ASP A 31 0.92 10.93 13.91
N VAL A 32 0.10 10.14 13.24
CA VAL A 32 -0.48 10.53 11.96
C VAL A 32 -1.62 11.53 12.19
N THR A 33 -1.88 12.35 11.19
CA THR A 33 -3.03 13.28 11.23
C THR A 33 -4.28 12.66 10.61
N SER A 34 -4.11 11.63 9.78
CA SER A 34 -5.18 10.87 9.14
C SER A 34 -4.67 9.55 8.57
N ILE A 35 -5.57 8.57 8.41
CA ILE A 35 -5.35 7.33 7.63
C ILE A 35 -5.71 7.53 6.15
N ASP A 36 -6.41 8.61 5.79
CA ASP A 36 -6.71 8.96 4.41
C ASP A 36 -5.40 9.27 3.65
N PRO A 37 -5.01 8.46 2.64
CA PRO A 37 -3.72 8.62 1.97
C PRO A 37 -3.64 9.87 1.09
N HIS A 38 -4.75 10.57 0.86
CA HIS A 38 -4.81 11.80 0.06
C HIS A 38 -4.98 13.07 0.91
N PHE A 39 -5.10 12.94 2.25
CA PHE A 39 -5.38 14.07 3.13
C PHE A 39 -4.15 14.93 3.43
N HIS A 40 -3.03 14.33 3.80
CA HIS A 40 -1.87 15.08 4.27
C HIS A 40 -0.56 14.42 3.83
N ASN A 41 0.16 15.10 2.92
CA ASN A 41 1.49 14.67 2.51
C ASN A 41 2.52 15.00 3.63
N LEU A 42 2.55 14.14 4.62
CA LEU A 42 3.41 14.23 5.80
C LEU A 42 4.09 12.89 6.06
N THR A 43 5.35 12.90 6.45
CA THR A 43 6.15 11.66 6.61
C THR A 43 5.49 10.59 7.48
N PRO A 44 4.95 10.86 8.69
CA PRO A 44 4.26 9.83 9.48
C PRO A 44 3.05 9.24 8.74
N ASN A 45 2.24 10.09 8.06
CA ASN A 45 1.09 9.64 7.28
C ASN A 45 1.52 8.74 6.12
N ASN A 46 2.54 9.17 5.35
CA ASN A 46 3.06 8.41 4.22
C ASN A 46 3.64 7.06 4.66
N ASN A 47 4.33 7.01 5.82
CA ASN A 47 4.84 5.75 6.38
C ASN A 47 3.71 4.76 6.65
N VAL A 48 2.62 5.20 7.29
CA VAL A 48 1.46 4.33 7.54
C VAL A 48 0.77 3.93 6.24
N SER A 49 0.57 4.90 5.35
CA SER A 49 -0.11 4.67 4.06
C SER A 49 0.60 3.62 3.20
N ASN A 50 1.93 3.58 3.21
CA ASN A 50 2.73 2.60 2.46
C ASN A 50 2.53 1.14 2.90
N HIS A 51 1.97 0.90 4.08
CA HIS A 51 1.63 -0.45 4.52
C HIS A 51 0.24 -0.89 4.03
N ILE A 52 -0.67 0.06 3.82
CA ILE A 52 -2.08 -0.19 3.51
C ILE A 52 -2.36 -0.04 2.02
N PHE A 53 -1.77 0.97 1.41
CA PHE A 53 -1.99 1.36 0.01
C PHE A 53 -0.71 1.25 -0.79
N GLU A 54 -0.84 1.20 -2.11
CA GLU A 54 0.30 1.22 -3.02
C GLU A 54 0.10 2.27 -4.11
N ALA A 55 1.21 2.76 -4.65
CA ALA A 55 1.24 3.68 -5.79
C ALA A 55 1.48 2.92 -7.10
N LEU A 56 1.28 3.59 -8.25
CA LEU A 56 1.61 3.00 -9.56
C LEU A 56 3.08 2.64 -9.68
N VAL A 57 3.95 3.51 -9.16
CA VAL A 57 5.39 3.34 -9.18
C VAL A 57 5.87 3.23 -7.74
N ALA A 58 6.74 2.30 -7.43
CA ALA A 58 7.39 2.16 -6.14
C ALA A 58 8.76 2.86 -6.13
N LYS A 59 9.27 3.13 -4.93
CA LYS A 59 10.68 3.54 -4.72
C LYS A 59 11.39 2.52 -3.86
N ASP A 60 12.61 2.14 -4.27
CA ASP A 60 13.47 1.32 -3.43
C ASP A 60 14.16 2.16 -2.33
N ALA A 61 14.94 1.49 -1.47
CA ALA A 61 15.68 2.15 -0.38
C ALA A 61 16.71 3.19 -0.84
N ARG A 62 17.05 3.21 -2.14
CA ARG A 62 17.94 4.20 -2.75
C ARG A 62 17.18 5.31 -3.45
N GLY A 63 15.83 5.32 -3.35
CA GLY A 63 14.96 6.28 -4.03
C GLY A 63 14.80 6.02 -5.53
N GLN A 64 15.27 4.88 -6.05
CA GLN A 64 15.13 4.55 -7.47
C GLN A 64 13.73 4.03 -7.76
N LEU A 65 13.17 4.46 -8.90
CA LEU A 65 11.86 4.03 -9.33
C LEU A 65 11.84 2.54 -9.68
N ARG A 66 10.83 1.84 -9.20
CA ARG A 66 10.58 0.41 -9.40
C ARG A 66 9.13 0.18 -9.80
N PRO A 67 8.81 -0.91 -10.51
CA PRO A 67 7.44 -1.34 -10.71
C PRO A 67 6.69 -1.49 -9.38
N GLY A 68 5.51 -0.84 -9.29
CA GLY A 68 4.54 -0.99 -8.21
C GLY A 68 3.27 -1.63 -8.75
N LEU A 69 2.12 -0.94 -8.64
CA LEU A 69 0.88 -1.36 -9.28
C LEU A 69 0.94 -1.25 -10.81
N ALA A 70 1.84 -0.46 -11.37
CA ALA A 70 2.21 -0.52 -12.77
C ALA A 70 3.45 -1.41 -12.95
N GLU A 71 3.39 -2.37 -13.88
CA GLU A 71 4.50 -3.24 -14.25
C GLU A 71 5.54 -2.50 -15.11
N SER A 72 5.07 -1.52 -15.90
CA SER A 72 5.90 -0.70 -16.77
C SER A 72 5.20 0.60 -17.13
N TRP A 73 6.01 1.57 -17.54
CA TRP A 73 5.53 2.87 -18.05
C TRP A 73 6.47 3.38 -19.14
N ARG A 74 5.93 4.19 -20.04
CA ARG A 74 6.67 4.82 -21.13
C ARG A 74 5.96 6.07 -21.62
N THR A 75 6.67 6.97 -22.26
CA THR A 75 6.07 7.98 -23.13
C THR A 75 5.70 7.35 -24.46
N ILE A 76 4.52 7.65 -25.00
CA ILE A 76 4.10 7.26 -26.36
C ILE A 76 4.22 8.41 -27.34
N ASP A 77 4.17 9.62 -26.83
CA ASP A 77 4.53 10.87 -27.48
C ASP A 77 4.97 11.90 -26.42
N ASP A 78 5.34 13.11 -26.83
CA ASP A 78 5.87 14.15 -25.94
C ASP A 78 4.92 14.56 -24.81
N LEU A 79 3.62 14.37 -24.98
CA LEU A 79 2.57 14.80 -24.05
C LEU A 79 1.83 13.63 -23.39
N THR A 80 2.14 12.38 -23.76
CA THR A 80 1.35 11.22 -23.31
C THR A 80 2.21 10.14 -22.71
N TRP A 81 1.90 9.80 -21.47
CA TRP A 81 2.46 8.66 -20.76
C TRP A 81 1.47 7.50 -20.77
N GLU A 82 1.97 6.27 -20.97
CA GLU A 82 1.23 5.02 -20.85
C GLU A 82 1.76 4.20 -19.69
N PHE A 83 0.85 3.75 -18.82
CA PHE A 83 1.15 2.84 -17.71
C PHE A 83 0.42 1.52 -17.94
N ARG A 84 1.16 0.42 -17.89
CA ARG A 84 0.61 -0.94 -17.90
C ARG A 84 0.47 -1.44 -16.48
N LEU A 85 -0.76 -1.73 -16.09
CA LEU A 85 -1.12 -2.11 -14.74
C LEU A 85 -0.94 -3.61 -14.51
N ARG A 86 -0.58 -3.98 -13.31
CA ARG A 86 -0.46 -5.36 -12.87
C ARG A 86 -1.82 -6.04 -12.84
N LYS A 87 -1.91 -7.21 -13.47
CA LYS A 87 -3.13 -8.03 -13.46
C LYS A 87 -3.21 -8.88 -12.20
N GLY A 88 -4.43 -9.20 -11.77
CA GLY A 88 -4.68 -10.09 -10.64
C GLY A 88 -4.44 -9.48 -9.27
N VAL A 89 -4.12 -8.18 -9.17
CA VAL A 89 -4.07 -7.46 -7.89
C VAL A 89 -5.47 -7.31 -7.34
N LYS A 90 -5.63 -7.60 -6.04
CA LYS A 90 -6.89 -7.44 -5.31
C LYS A 90 -6.75 -6.39 -4.23
N PHE A 91 -7.79 -5.60 -4.04
CA PHE A 91 -7.93 -4.79 -2.83
C PHE A 91 -8.21 -5.66 -1.61
N HIS A 92 -8.11 -5.08 -0.42
CA HIS A 92 -8.33 -5.76 0.85
C HIS A 92 -9.75 -6.35 1.02
N ASP A 93 -10.72 -5.84 0.27
CA ASP A 93 -12.10 -6.34 0.23
C ASP A 93 -12.32 -7.44 -0.83
N GLY A 94 -11.27 -7.82 -1.56
CA GLY A 94 -11.29 -8.84 -2.61
C GLY A 94 -11.68 -8.33 -3.99
N SER A 95 -12.05 -7.04 -4.15
CA SER A 95 -12.33 -6.44 -5.45
C SER A 95 -11.09 -6.33 -6.31
N ASP A 96 -11.26 -6.32 -7.64
CA ASP A 96 -10.16 -6.19 -8.59
C ASP A 96 -9.63 -4.76 -8.65
N PHE A 97 -8.30 -4.61 -8.71
CA PHE A 97 -7.65 -3.36 -9.07
C PHE A 97 -7.63 -3.18 -10.59
N THR A 98 -8.04 -2.00 -11.06
CA THR A 98 -8.11 -1.66 -12.48
C THR A 98 -7.72 -0.20 -12.76
N ALA A 99 -7.65 0.16 -14.04
CA ALA A 99 -7.43 1.53 -14.50
C ALA A 99 -8.51 2.52 -14.01
N ALA A 100 -9.73 2.03 -13.72
CA ALA A 100 -10.79 2.86 -13.15
C ALA A 100 -10.44 3.36 -11.74
N ASP A 101 -9.77 2.53 -10.92
CA ASP A 101 -9.34 2.91 -9.58
C ASP A 101 -8.22 3.95 -9.63
N VAL A 102 -7.33 3.83 -10.62
CA VAL A 102 -6.27 4.82 -10.85
C VAL A 102 -6.86 6.17 -11.24
N ALA A 103 -7.76 6.20 -12.22
CA ALA A 103 -8.44 7.43 -12.64
C ALA A 103 -9.20 8.06 -11.46
N PHE A 104 -9.98 7.25 -10.74
CA PHE A 104 -10.72 7.68 -9.55
C PHE A 104 -9.79 8.29 -8.48
N SER A 105 -8.67 7.63 -8.17
CA SER A 105 -7.72 8.10 -7.15
C SER A 105 -7.15 9.46 -7.51
N LEU A 106 -6.78 9.65 -8.77
CA LEU A 106 -6.27 10.94 -9.28
C LEU A 106 -7.35 12.03 -9.29
N ASP A 107 -8.61 11.67 -9.59
CA ASP A 107 -9.75 12.62 -9.52
C ASP A 107 -10.07 13.00 -8.07
N ARG A 108 -9.90 12.08 -7.12
CA ARG A 108 -10.16 12.32 -5.71
C ARG A 108 -9.15 13.28 -5.07
N VAL A 109 -7.88 13.21 -5.45
CA VAL A 109 -6.79 14.02 -4.84
C VAL A 109 -7.16 15.51 -4.69
N PRO A 110 -7.65 16.23 -5.70
CA PRO A 110 -7.99 17.64 -5.57
C PRO A 110 -9.30 17.92 -4.81
N THR A 111 -10.08 16.89 -4.49
CA THR A 111 -11.40 17.04 -3.85
C THR A 111 -11.37 16.83 -2.34
N VAL A 112 -10.25 16.39 -1.78
CA VAL A 112 -10.12 16.18 -0.33
C VAL A 112 -10.13 17.51 0.41
N PRO A 113 -11.17 17.79 1.22
CA PRO A 113 -11.33 19.09 1.85
C PRO A 113 -10.34 19.28 3.00
N ASN A 114 -9.97 20.53 3.25
CA ASN A 114 -9.13 20.95 4.39
C ASN A 114 -7.77 20.23 4.48
N SER A 115 -7.25 19.75 3.36
CA SER A 115 -5.93 19.13 3.31
C SER A 115 -4.84 20.16 3.64
N PRO A 116 -4.02 19.94 4.70
CA PRO A 116 -2.96 20.89 5.08
C PRO A 116 -1.78 20.88 4.08
N SER A 117 -1.56 19.75 3.41
CA SER A 117 -0.54 19.59 2.36
C SER A 117 -1.05 18.62 1.30
N PRO A 118 -1.79 19.15 0.30
CA PRO A 118 -2.48 18.33 -0.68
C PRO A 118 -1.52 17.70 -1.70
N PHE A 119 -1.89 16.54 -2.21
CA PHE A 119 -1.16 15.82 -3.25
C PHE A 119 -1.38 16.38 -4.66
N THR A 120 -2.14 17.46 -4.81
CA THR A 120 -2.45 18.10 -6.11
C THR A 120 -1.20 18.51 -6.89
N THR A 121 -0.11 18.83 -6.20
CA THR A 121 1.18 19.14 -6.84
C THR A 121 1.65 18.02 -7.75
N TYR A 122 1.36 16.76 -7.42
CA TYR A 122 1.78 15.57 -8.16
C TYR A 122 0.77 15.13 -9.24
N SER A 123 -0.46 15.67 -9.25
CA SER A 123 -1.51 15.30 -10.22
C SER A 123 -1.91 16.43 -11.17
N LYS A 124 -1.63 17.69 -10.84
CA LYS A 124 -2.10 18.87 -11.59
C LYS A 124 -1.62 18.95 -13.05
N GLN A 125 -0.53 18.25 -13.39
CA GLN A 125 -0.01 18.22 -14.75
C GLN A 125 -0.83 17.30 -15.68
N ILE A 126 -1.63 16.40 -15.09
CA ILE A 126 -2.47 15.47 -15.83
C ILE A 126 -3.77 16.17 -16.20
N ILE A 127 -3.91 16.51 -17.49
CA ILE A 127 -5.11 17.16 -18.02
C ILE A 127 -6.17 16.16 -18.49
N GLU A 128 -5.76 14.94 -18.85
CA GLU A 128 -6.66 13.88 -19.27
C GLU A 128 -6.19 12.51 -18.79
N LYS A 129 -7.10 11.67 -18.33
CA LYS A 129 -6.89 10.29 -17.92
C LYS A 129 -7.72 9.37 -18.80
N ILE A 130 -7.07 8.48 -19.54
CA ILE A 130 -7.73 7.60 -20.52
C ILE A 130 -7.50 6.16 -20.11
N ALA A 131 -8.52 5.49 -19.58
CA ALA A 131 -8.52 4.05 -19.41
C ALA A 131 -8.69 3.41 -20.80
N VAL A 132 -7.59 2.91 -21.38
CA VAL A 132 -7.59 2.26 -22.70
C VAL A 132 -8.26 0.90 -22.61
N ASP A 133 -7.95 0.18 -21.54
CA ASP A 133 -8.54 -1.09 -21.12
C ASP A 133 -8.43 -1.22 -19.60
N PRO A 134 -8.95 -2.29 -18.97
CA PRO A 134 -8.87 -2.43 -17.50
C PRO A 134 -7.46 -2.40 -16.91
N TYR A 135 -6.43 -2.64 -17.71
CA TYR A 135 -5.04 -2.72 -17.25
C TYR A 135 -4.07 -1.81 -18.00
N THR A 136 -4.59 -0.84 -18.75
CA THR A 136 -3.79 0.16 -19.44
C THR A 136 -4.42 1.54 -19.26
N ILE A 137 -3.65 2.47 -18.67
CA ILE A 137 -4.08 3.85 -18.52
C ILE A 137 -3.07 4.81 -19.16
N ARG A 138 -3.57 5.86 -19.79
CA ARG A 138 -2.77 6.94 -20.34
C ARG A 138 -3.07 8.24 -19.64
N PHE A 139 -2.02 9.02 -19.42
CA PHE A 139 -2.08 10.38 -18.90
C PHE A 139 -1.58 11.34 -19.93
N LYS A 140 -2.42 12.34 -20.29
CA LYS A 140 -1.98 13.45 -21.12
C LYS A 140 -1.63 14.66 -20.26
N THR A 141 -0.63 15.42 -20.72
CA THR A 141 -0.13 16.65 -20.10
C THR A 141 -0.21 17.80 -21.09
N ALA A 142 -0.30 19.04 -20.59
CA ALA A 142 -0.33 20.24 -21.45
C ALA A 142 1.04 20.58 -22.06
N ALA A 143 2.13 20.09 -21.46
CA ALA A 143 3.51 20.24 -21.90
C ALA A 143 4.30 18.96 -21.57
N PRO A 144 5.46 18.73 -22.21
CA PRO A 144 6.32 17.59 -21.88
C PRO A 144 6.66 17.56 -20.38
N TYR A 145 6.39 16.41 -19.73
CA TYR A 145 6.52 16.27 -18.28
C TYR A 145 7.31 15.01 -17.88
N PRO A 146 8.64 15.11 -17.76
CA PRO A 146 9.50 13.95 -17.50
C PRO A 146 9.38 13.38 -16.06
N LEU A 147 8.78 14.12 -15.12
CA LEU A 147 8.66 13.70 -13.72
C LEU A 147 7.41 12.83 -13.46
N MET A 148 6.61 12.51 -14.46
CA MET A 148 5.36 11.77 -14.32
C MET A 148 5.53 10.48 -13.52
N ALA A 149 6.51 9.65 -13.85
CA ALA A 149 6.74 8.40 -13.14
C ALA A 149 7.15 8.62 -11.67
N ASN A 150 7.93 9.68 -11.39
CA ASN A 150 8.28 10.05 -10.03
C ASN A 150 7.05 10.49 -9.23
N ASP A 151 6.17 11.29 -9.83
CA ASP A 151 4.97 11.78 -9.15
C ASP A 151 3.96 10.65 -8.89
N MET A 152 3.84 9.70 -9.83
CA MET A 152 3.02 8.50 -9.66
C MET A 152 3.57 7.52 -8.61
N SER A 153 4.69 7.79 -8.00
CA SER A 153 5.19 7.07 -6.82
C SER A 153 4.76 7.69 -5.49
N THR A 154 4.07 8.82 -5.54
CA THR A 154 3.66 9.57 -4.34
C THR A 154 2.16 9.49 -4.09
N ILE A 155 1.36 9.29 -5.14
CA ILE A 155 -0.10 9.20 -5.03
C ILE A 155 -0.49 7.73 -4.83
N MET A 156 -1.06 7.42 -3.67
CA MET A 156 -1.58 6.09 -3.36
C MET A 156 -2.88 5.83 -4.11
N ILE A 157 -3.08 4.59 -4.53
CA ILE A 157 -4.32 4.17 -5.19
C ILE A 157 -5.28 3.62 -4.14
N VAL A 158 -6.51 4.11 -4.18
CA VAL A 158 -7.60 3.67 -3.30
C VAL A 158 -8.67 2.94 -4.11
N SER A 159 -9.39 2.02 -3.48
CA SER A 159 -10.53 1.34 -4.11
C SER A 159 -11.62 2.37 -4.45
N SER A 160 -11.95 2.51 -5.73
CA SER A 160 -13.03 3.39 -6.19
C SER A 160 -14.37 2.98 -5.57
N ARG A 161 -14.58 1.67 -5.34
CA ARG A 161 -15.76 1.12 -4.69
C ARG A 161 -15.88 1.56 -3.23
N ALA A 162 -14.79 1.48 -2.46
CA ALA A 162 -14.79 1.80 -1.03
C ALA A 162 -14.72 3.30 -0.76
N ALA A 163 -14.00 4.05 -1.64
CA ALA A 163 -13.73 5.47 -1.43
C ALA A 163 -14.71 6.42 -2.14
N LYS A 164 -15.65 5.91 -2.96
CA LYS A 164 -16.66 6.74 -3.62
C LYS A 164 -17.59 7.41 -2.59
N GLY A 165 -17.54 8.73 -2.51
CA GLY A 165 -18.29 9.53 -1.54
C GLY A 165 -17.78 9.45 -0.10
N ALA A 166 -16.63 8.77 0.13
CA ALA A 166 -16.06 8.67 1.46
C ALA A 166 -15.35 9.96 1.87
N ALA A 167 -15.64 10.42 3.09
CA ALA A 167 -14.92 11.47 3.76
C ALA A 167 -13.61 10.94 4.38
N THR A 168 -12.73 11.84 4.82
CA THR A 168 -11.49 11.50 5.53
C THR A 168 -11.75 10.66 6.79
N GLU A 169 -12.85 10.90 7.48
CA GLU A 169 -13.29 10.13 8.67
C GLU A 169 -13.63 8.68 8.35
N ASP A 170 -14.12 8.37 7.16
CA ASP A 170 -14.37 6.98 6.74
C ASP A 170 -13.06 6.20 6.57
N PHE A 171 -11.97 6.86 6.17
CA PHE A 171 -10.63 6.26 6.17
C PHE A 171 -10.11 6.09 7.60
N ASN A 172 -10.28 7.10 8.45
CA ASN A 172 -9.82 7.06 9.84
C ASN A 172 -10.51 5.97 10.67
N SER A 173 -11.76 5.65 10.35
CA SER A 173 -12.52 4.56 10.96
C SER A 173 -12.22 3.17 10.38
N GLY A 174 -11.50 3.12 9.25
CA GLY A 174 -11.20 1.87 8.52
C GLY A 174 -12.22 1.51 7.44
N LYS A 175 -13.40 2.13 7.41
CA LYS A 175 -14.47 1.83 6.44
C LYS A 175 -14.01 2.01 4.98
N ALA A 176 -13.21 3.05 4.70
CA ALA A 176 -12.66 3.34 3.38
C ALA A 176 -11.14 3.04 3.28
N ALA A 177 -10.49 2.60 4.36
CA ALA A 177 -9.06 2.26 4.35
C ALA A 177 -8.79 0.91 3.67
N ILE A 178 -9.28 0.77 2.44
CA ILE A 178 -9.21 -0.41 1.59
C ILE A 178 -8.17 -0.18 0.50
N GLY A 179 -6.98 -0.71 0.71
CA GLY A 179 -5.84 -0.62 -0.21
C GLY A 179 -5.48 -1.97 -0.84
N THR A 180 -4.36 -2.00 -1.54
CA THR A 180 -3.76 -3.20 -2.16
C THR A 180 -2.52 -3.67 -1.43
N GLY A 181 -2.07 -2.94 -0.40
CA GLY A 181 -0.82 -3.14 0.29
C GLY A 181 -0.74 -4.43 1.12
N PRO A 182 0.45 -4.74 1.66
CA PRO A 182 0.71 -5.99 2.37
C PRO A 182 -0.03 -6.12 3.70
N PHE A 183 -0.56 -5.03 4.24
CA PHE A 183 -1.31 -5.03 5.49
C PHE A 183 -2.66 -4.34 5.34
N LYS A 184 -3.67 -4.89 6.06
CA LYS A 184 -5.00 -4.30 6.25
C LYS A 184 -5.00 -3.41 7.48
N PHE A 185 -5.67 -2.27 7.41
CA PHE A 185 -5.97 -1.45 8.57
C PHE A 185 -6.92 -2.18 9.52
N VAL A 186 -6.60 -2.16 10.82
CA VAL A 186 -7.44 -2.73 11.88
C VAL A 186 -8.05 -1.62 12.73
N ARG A 187 -7.21 -0.77 13.32
CA ARG A 187 -7.67 0.39 14.12
C ARG A 187 -6.56 1.41 14.33
N TRP A 188 -6.97 2.61 14.62
CA TRP A 188 -6.13 3.71 15.07
C TRP A 188 -6.62 4.25 16.42
N GLN A 189 -5.77 4.18 17.42
CA GLN A 189 -5.94 4.82 18.72
C GLN A 189 -5.06 6.06 18.73
N LYS A 190 -5.67 7.25 18.55
CA LYS A 190 -4.93 8.51 18.46
C LYS A 190 -4.04 8.72 19.67
N GLY A 191 -2.78 9.10 19.44
CA GLY A 191 -1.77 9.32 20.47
C GLY A 191 -1.16 8.05 21.06
N ASP A 192 -1.63 6.86 20.69
CA ASP A 192 -1.12 5.57 21.20
C ASP A 192 -0.54 4.71 20.07
N ARG A 193 -1.39 4.19 19.17
CA ARG A 193 -0.94 3.25 18.16
C ARG A 193 -1.88 3.08 16.97
N ILE A 194 -1.32 2.54 15.89
CA ILE A 194 -2.06 2.01 14.73
C ILE A 194 -1.79 0.51 14.65
N GLU A 195 -2.84 -0.28 14.48
CA GLU A 195 -2.76 -1.74 14.36
C GLU A 195 -3.11 -2.16 12.93
N LEU A 196 -2.28 -3.00 12.38
CA LEU A 196 -2.41 -3.54 11.03
C LEU A 196 -2.33 -5.06 11.09
N ALA A 197 -3.09 -5.75 10.24
CA ALA A 197 -3.05 -7.20 10.07
C ALA A 197 -2.53 -7.55 8.67
N ARG A 198 -1.71 -8.61 8.56
CA ARG A 198 -1.22 -9.07 7.25
C ARG A 198 -2.38 -9.36 6.29
N TYR A 199 -2.21 -8.97 5.04
CA TYR A 199 -3.14 -9.32 3.98
C TYR A 199 -2.69 -10.61 3.27
N GLU A 200 -3.43 -11.70 3.49
CA GLU A 200 -3.09 -13.01 2.91
C GLU A 200 -3.19 -13.04 1.38
N GLY A 201 -4.05 -12.18 0.81
CA GLY A 201 -4.23 -12.02 -0.63
C GLY A 201 -3.24 -11.07 -1.30
N TYR A 202 -2.19 -10.65 -0.60
CA TYR A 202 -1.19 -9.72 -1.16
C TYR A 202 -0.50 -10.34 -2.38
N TRP A 203 -0.43 -9.59 -3.46
CA TRP A 203 0.13 -10.01 -4.75
C TRP A 203 1.67 -10.13 -4.75
N GLY A 204 2.34 -9.41 -3.85
CA GLY A 204 3.79 -9.41 -3.69
C GLY A 204 4.28 -10.46 -2.70
N ALA A 205 5.53 -10.32 -2.26
CA ALA A 205 6.10 -11.19 -1.25
C ALA A 205 5.36 -11.00 0.09
N LYS A 206 4.87 -12.11 0.66
CA LYS A 206 4.18 -12.08 1.95
C LYS A 206 5.12 -11.62 3.05
N SER A 207 4.61 -10.73 3.90
CA SER A 207 5.30 -10.35 5.13
C SER A 207 5.47 -11.56 6.05
N PRO A 208 6.62 -11.71 6.73
CA PRO A 208 6.77 -12.72 7.78
C PRO A 208 5.98 -12.40 9.05
N TRP A 209 5.46 -11.17 9.17
CA TRP A 209 4.73 -10.68 10.32
C TRP A 209 3.22 -10.78 10.10
N ASP A 210 2.49 -11.36 11.04
CA ASP A 210 1.02 -11.46 10.96
C ASP A 210 0.34 -10.16 11.36
N LYS A 211 0.98 -9.40 12.25
CA LYS A 211 0.53 -8.07 12.68
C LYS A 211 1.68 -7.09 12.69
N ALA A 212 1.36 -5.83 12.41
CA ALA A 212 2.25 -4.71 12.64
C ALA A 212 1.55 -3.70 13.56
N VAL A 213 2.23 -3.31 14.63
CA VAL A 213 1.74 -2.29 15.57
C VAL A 213 2.69 -1.11 15.48
N LEU A 214 2.19 0.01 14.97
CA LEU A 214 2.94 1.25 14.90
C LEU A 214 2.62 2.08 16.16
N ARG A 215 3.56 2.14 17.09
CA ARG A 215 3.41 2.82 18.39
C ARG A 215 3.89 4.26 18.31
N ILE A 216 3.12 5.17 18.88
CA ILE A 216 3.48 6.59 18.94
C ILE A 216 4.32 6.83 20.20
N ILE A 217 5.63 7.03 20.04
CA ILE A 217 6.57 7.29 21.12
C ILE A 217 7.38 8.54 20.76
N ALA A 218 6.92 9.71 21.19
CA ALA A 218 7.53 10.99 20.82
C ALA A 218 8.93 11.20 21.44
N SER A 219 9.17 10.64 22.63
CA SER A 219 10.45 10.79 23.35
C SER A 219 11.51 9.83 22.79
N ASP A 220 12.65 10.35 22.34
CA ASP A 220 13.77 9.55 21.84
C ASP A 220 14.34 8.59 22.90
N PRO A 221 14.59 9.04 24.17
CA PRO A 221 15.04 8.13 25.22
C PRO A 221 14.05 7.00 25.49
N THR A 222 12.74 7.29 25.47
CA THR A 222 11.69 6.27 25.66
C THR A 222 11.65 5.29 24.51
N ARG A 223 11.86 5.74 23.24
CA ARG A 223 11.95 4.83 22.09
C ARG A 223 13.13 3.88 22.22
N VAL A 224 14.30 4.40 22.63
CA VAL A 224 15.49 3.55 22.85
C VAL A 224 15.24 2.54 23.98
N ALA A 225 14.68 2.99 25.12
CA ALA A 225 14.36 2.11 26.23
C ALA A 225 13.34 1.00 25.85
N SER A 226 12.46 1.26 24.87
CA SER A 226 11.47 0.26 24.43
C SER A 226 12.04 -0.85 23.54
N LEU A 227 13.32 -0.76 23.15
CA LEU A 227 14.03 -1.78 22.39
C LEU A 227 14.78 -2.79 23.27
N LEU A 228 14.91 -2.47 24.57
CA LEU A 228 15.58 -3.29 25.58
C LEU A 228 14.59 -4.16 26.33
#